data_1a598fb6909f869640895d9b4d76dfe0
#
_entry.id   1a598fb6909f869640895d9b4d76dfe0
#
_cell.length_a   1.000
_cell.length_b   1.000
_cell.length_c   1.000
_cell.angle_alpha   90.00
_cell.angle_beta   90.00
_cell.angle_gamma   90.00
#
_symmetry.space_group_name_H-M   'P 1'
#
loop_
_entity.id
_entity.type
_entity.pdbx_description
1 polymer ?
#
loop_
_entity_poly.entity_id
_entity_poly.type
_entity_poly.pdbx_seq_one_letter_code
_entity_poly.pdbx_strand_id
1 'polypeptide(L)'
;MPTTTLQGKTLSTVELNWKEVFYTNCGMVSASNVDQELGWCKTDFAAIGVDYSYFRSRRENDWYPHYIHNLDNLIRFGGLYPPIHVQADIRRTRLLGATATYEGGCMLVRAKDPIFKMSHLKGKRIGLSK
;
A
#
# COMPACT_ATOMS: atom_id res chain seq x y z
N MET A 1 1.68 29.76 -8.16
CA MET A 1 1.70 28.40 -7.57
C MET A 1 0.70 28.35 -6.42
N PRO A 2 -0.15 27.35 -6.34
CA PRO A 2 -1.05 27.24 -5.19
C PRO A 2 -0.23 26.97 -3.94
N THR A 3 -0.50 27.73 -2.90
CA THR A 3 0.16 27.60 -1.59
C THR A 3 -0.84 26.99 -0.62
N THR A 4 -0.53 25.82 -0.10
CA THR A 4 -1.37 25.15 0.90
C THR A 4 -0.76 25.38 2.28
N THR A 5 -1.55 25.92 3.20
CA THR A 5 -1.12 26.12 4.58
C THR A 5 -1.68 24.99 5.44
N LEU A 6 -0.80 24.18 6.02
CA LEU A 6 -1.13 23.14 6.99
C LEU A 6 -0.49 23.49 8.33
N GLN A 7 -1.32 23.60 9.37
CA GLN A 7 -0.88 23.90 10.75
C GLN A 7 0.02 25.15 10.87
N GLY A 8 -0.32 26.22 10.13
CA GLY A 8 0.43 27.47 10.17
C GLY A 8 1.79 27.45 9.44
N LYS A 9 2.14 26.36 8.77
CA LYS A 9 3.31 26.29 7.90
C LYS A 9 2.91 26.42 6.45
N THR A 10 3.50 27.34 5.75
CA THR A 10 3.36 27.46 4.31
C THR A 10 4.19 26.38 3.64
N LEU A 11 3.53 25.45 2.97
CA LEU A 11 4.19 24.44 2.17
C LEU A 11 4.27 24.95 0.72
N SER A 12 5.47 25.10 0.19
CA SER A 12 5.63 25.30 -1.24
C SER A 12 5.22 24.00 -1.95
N THR A 13 4.25 24.09 -2.86
CA THR A 13 3.97 22.99 -3.78
C THR A 13 5.13 22.88 -4.75
N VAL A 14 5.89 21.79 -4.66
CA VAL A 14 6.82 21.42 -5.72
C VAL A 14 5.98 21.04 -6.92
N GLU A 15 6.27 21.63 -8.06
CA GLU A 15 5.64 21.24 -9.32
C GLU A 15 5.91 19.74 -9.54
N LEU A 16 4.85 18.94 -9.57
CA LEU A 16 4.96 17.52 -9.88
C LEU A 16 5.35 17.37 -11.35
N ASN A 17 6.59 17.02 -11.59
CA ASN A 17 7.10 16.76 -12.94
C ASN A 17 6.73 15.34 -13.44
N TRP A 18 5.87 14.64 -12.72
CA TRP A 18 5.50 13.29 -13.03
C TRP A 18 4.33 13.24 -14.00
N LYS A 19 4.53 12.62 -15.12
CA LYS A 19 3.47 12.26 -16.04
C LYS A 19 2.76 10.97 -15.64
N GLU A 20 3.35 10.21 -14.74
CA GLU A 20 2.89 8.89 -14.32
C GLU A 20 3.18 8.68 -12.83
N VAL A 21 2.18 8.18 -12.12
CA VAL A 21 2.26 7.75 -10.72
C VAL A 21 1.84 6.30 -10.64
N PHE A 22 2.69 5.49 -10.05
CA PHE A 22 2.40 4.09 -9.79
C PHE A 22 1.84 3.89 -8.38
N TYR A 23 1.01 2.87 -8.22
CA TYR A 23 0.65 2.40 -6.90
C TYR A 23 0.85 0.88 -6.76
N THR A 24 1.07 0.44 -5.54
CA THR A 24 1.16 -0.98 -5.19
C THR A 24 0.31 -1.27 -3.97
N ASN A 25 -0.30 -2.45 -3.95
CA ASN A 25 -1.10 -2.95 -2.84
C ASN A 25 -0.40 -4.13 -2.16
N CYS A 26 -0.49 -4.21 -0.85
CA CYS A 26 -0.21 -5.45 -0.12
C CYS A 26 -1.30 -6.49 -0.43
N GLY A 27 -1.02 -7.76 -0.18
CA GLY A 27 -1.98 -8.86 -0.43
C GLY A 27 -3.23 -8.86 0.47
N MET A 28 -3.39 -7.87 1.32
CA MET A 28 -4.55 -7.72 2.19
C MET A 28 -5.56 -6.74 1.57
N VAL A 29 -6.84 -7.01 1.76
CA VAL A 29 -7.90 -6.08 1.32
C VAL A 29 -7.82 -4.79 2.14
N SER A 30 -7.79 -3.68 1.44
CA SER A 30 -7.66 -2.34 2.02
C SER A 30 -8.46 -1.31 1.22
N ALA A 31 -8.54 -0.09 1.70
CA ALA A 31 -9.20 1.01 1.00
C ALA A 31 -8.67 1.21 -0.44
N SER A 32 -7.39 0.93 -0.68
CA SER A 32 -6.81 1.02 -2.02
C SER A 32 -7.34 -0.03 -3.00
N ASN A 33 -7.84 -1.17 -2.54
CA ASN A 33 -8.51 -2.13 -3.41
C ASN A 33 -9.90 -1.63 -3.81
N VAL A 34 -10.61 -0.96 -2.90
CA VAL A 34 -11.88 -0.30 -3.22
C VAL A 34 -11.67 0.82 -4.23
N ASP A 35 -10.65 1.66 -4.03
CA ASP A 35 -10.27 2.69 -4.99
C ASP A 35 -9.92 2.12 -6.36
N GLN A 36 -9.21 1.00 -6.40
CA GLN A 36 -8.85 0.32 -7.64
C GLN A 36 -10.09 -0.09 -8.46
N GLU A 37 -11.14 -0.58 -7.79
CA GLU A 37 -12.41 -0.95 -8.43
C GLU A 37 -13.24 0.28 -8.85
N LEU A 38 -13.27 1.32 -8.02
CA LEU A 38 -14.09 2.51 -8.24
C LEU A 38 -13.38 3.58 -9.08
N GLY A 39 -12.04 3.56 -9.16
CA GLY A 39 -11.25 4.42 -10.01
C GLY A 39 -11.19 5.89 -9.56
N TRP A 40 -11.40 6.20 -8.30
CA TRP A 40 -11.40 7.57 -7.78
C TRP A 40 -10.04 8.25 -7.97
N CYS A 41 -8.97 7.67 -7.44
CA CYS A 41 -7.63 8.21 -7.62
C CYS A 41 -7.24 8.30 -9.10
N LYS A 42 -7.63 7.32 -9.91
CA LYS A 42 -7.37 7.37 -11.35
C LYS A 42 -8.04 8.57 -12.01
N THR A 43 -9.26 8.88 -11.62
CA THR A 43 -10.03 10.03 -12.12
C THR A 43 -9.39 11.35 -11.68
N ASP A 44 -9.04 11.45 -10.39
CA ASP A 44 -8.44 12.67 -9.82
C ASP A 44 -7.05 12.94 -10.40
N PHE A 45 -6.21 11.92 -10.57
CA PHE A 45 -4.91 12.08 -11.21
C PHE A 45 -5.03 12.44 -12.69
N ALA A 46 -5.98 11.85 -13.42
CA ALA A 46 -6.23 12.20 -14.82
C ALA A 46 -6.66 13.65 -14.98
N ALA A 47 -7.42 14.20 -14.03
CA ALA A 47 -7.84 15.61 -14.06
C ALA A 47 -6.67 16.61 -14.00
N ILE A 48 -5.52 16.17 -13.48
CA ILE A 48 -4.27 16.97 -13.45
C ILE A 48 -3.24 16.51 -14.49
N GLY A 49 -3.64 15.66 -15.44
CA GLY A 49 -2.78 15.18 -16.52
C GLY A 49 -1.76 14.12 -16.14
N VAL A 50 -1.99 13.42 -15.05
CA VAL A 50 -1.11 12.34 -14.55
C VAL A 50 -1.75 10.97 -14.77
N ASP A 51 -1.02 10.02 -15.36
CA ASP A 51 -1.45 8.63 -15.44
C ASP A 51 -1.22 7.91 -14.11
N TYR A 52 -2.30 7.38 -13.52
CA TYR A 52 -2.26 6.64 -12.27
C TYR A 52 -2.53 5.17 -12.53
N SER A 53 -1.54 4.32 -12.29
CA SER A 53 -1.63 2.91 -12.67
C SER A 53 -1.05 1.94 -11.64
N TYR A 54 -1.60 0.72 -11.63
CA TYR A 54 -1.09 -0.36 -10.79
C TYR A 54 0.26 -0.84 -11.33
N PHE A 55 1.30 -0.74 -10.53
CA PHE A 55 2.66 -1.04 -10.97
C PHE A 55 2.81 -2.46 -11.53
N ARG A 56 2.16 -3.43 -10.89
CA ARG A 56 2.23 -4.84 -11.28
C ARG A 56 1.60 -5.14 -12.65
N SER A 57 0.63 -4.34 -13.09
CA SER A 57 0.04 -4.51 -14.43
C SER A 57 1.01 -4.15 -15.55
N ARG A 58 2.05 -3.39 -15.23
CA ARG A 58 3.07 -2.97 -16.20
C ARG A 58 4.34 -3.84 -16.21
N ARG A 59 4.65 -4.49 -15.08
CA ARG A 59 5.82 -5.36 -14.93
C ARG A 59 5.43 -6.62 -14.18
N GLU A 60 5.19 -7.68 -14.91
CA GLU A 60 4.90 -8.98 -14.31
C GLU A 60 6.01 -9.40 -13.33
N ASN A 61 5.58 -9.81 -12.13
CA ASN A 61 6.43 -10.38 -11.07
C ASN A 61 7.49 -9.47 -10.43
N ASP A 62 7.55 -8.19 -10.71
CA ASP A 62 8.45 -7.28 -10.01
C ASP A 62 7.79 -6.63 -8.79
N TRP A 63 7.96 -7.28 -7.62
CA TRP A 63 7.49 -6.75 -6.33
C TRP A 63 8.53 -5.91 -5.60
N TYR A 64 9.73 -5.81 -6.10
CA TYR A 64 10.83 -5.18 -5.42
C TYR A 64 10.55 -3.72 -5.04
N PRO A 65 10.00 -2.89 -5.93
CA PRO A 65 9.63 -1.52 -5.58
C PRO A 65 8.63 -1.39 -4.44
N HIS A 66 7.74 -2.37 -4.25
CA HIS A 66 6.81 -2.40 -3.13
C HIS A 66 7.51 -2.49 -1.77
N TYR A 67 8.65 -3.15 -1.71
CA TYR A 67 9.39 -3.38 -0.45
C TYR A 67 10.48 -2.35 -0.21
N ILE A 68 11.22 -1.94 -1.23
CA ILE A 68 12.37 -1.03 -1.08
C ILE A 68 12.08 0.41 -1.51
N HIS A 69 10.89 0.67 -2.03
CA HIS A 69 10.41 2.01 -2.44
C HIS A 69 11.41 2.75 -3.36
N ASN A 70 12.01 2.05 -4.31
CA ASN A 70 13.06 2.57 -5.18
C ASN A 70 12.56 3.40 -6.37
N LEU A 71 11.27 3.72 -6.43
CA LEU A 71 10.67 4.60 -7.41
C LEU A 71 10.18 5.88 -6.74
N ASP A 72 10.51 7.03 -7.31
CA ASP A 72 10.13 8.33 -6.76
C ASP A 72 8.64 8.63 -6.93
N ASN A 73 8.02 8.08 -7.97
CA ASN A 73 6.62 8.24 -8.31
C ASN A 73 5.75 7.05 -7.86
N LEU A 74 6.08 6.43 -6.73
CA LEU A 74 5.37 5.28 -6.19
C LEU A 74 4.57 5.63 -4.93
N ILE A 75 3.28 5.33 -4.95
CA ILE A 75 2.42 5.29 -3.76
C ILE A 75 2.26 3.83 -3.34
N ARG A 76 2.68 3.52 -2.13
CA ARG A 76 2.58 2.18 -1.59
C ARG A 76 1.48 2.08 -0.55
N PHE A 77 0.55 1.16 -0.77
CA PHE A 77 -0.47 0.78 0.21
C PHE A 77 -0.09 -0.56 0.85
N GLY A 78 -0.07 -0.63 2.17
CA GLY A 78 0.26 -1.87 2.88
C GLY A 78 0.75 -1.65 4.31
N GLY A 79 1.20 -2.73 4.94
CA GLY A 79 1.64 -2.74 6.32
C GLY A 79 2.86 -1.86 6.61
N LEU A 80 3.10 -1.59 7.88
CA LEU A 80 4.07 -0.60 8.36
C LEU A 80 5.53 -1.06 8.32
N TYR A 81 5.82 -2.35 8.36
CA TYR A 81 7.20 -2.82 8.46
C TYR A 81 8.11 -2.39 7.30
N PRO A 82 7.73 -2.58 6.02
CA PRO A 82 8.59 -2.14 4.92
C PRO A 82 8.88 -0.64 4.93
N PRO A 83 7.89 0.27 5.12
CA PRO A 83 8.19 1.70 5.14
C PRO A 83 9.07 2.12 6.33
N ILE A 84 8.96 1.48 7.50
CA ILE A 84 9.85 1.74 8.63
C ILE A 84 11.29 1.36 8.27
N HIS A 85 11.49 0.16 7.75
CA HIS A 85 12.81 -0.31 7.31
C HIS A 85 13.39 0.57 6.21
N VAL A 86 12.61 0.89 5.19
CA VAL A 86 13.06 1.75 4.10
C VAL A 86 13.44 3.14 4.58
N GLN A 87 12.64 3.74 5.45
CA GLN A 87 12.93 5.06 6.03
C GLN A 87 14.20 5.07 6.88
N ALA A 88 14.47 3.97 7.61
CA ALA A 88 15.64 3.87 8.48
C ALA A 88 16.93 3.62 7.70
N ASP A 89 16.91 2.72 6.72
CA ASP A 89 18.13 2.12 6.18
C ASP A 89 18.35 2.35 4.69
N ILE A 90 17.33 2.74 3.93
CA ILE A 90 17.42 2.77 2.47
C ILE A 90 17.25 4.18 1.91
N ARG A 91 16.10 4.80 2.15
CA ARG A 91 15.78 6.13 1.60
C ARG A 91 14.64 6.80 2.35
N ARG A 92 14.57 8.12 2.22
CA ARG A 92 13.47 8.89 2.80
C ARG A 92 12.15 8.55 2.14
N THR A 93 11.14 8.30 2.97
CA THR A 93 9.75 8.08 2.56
C THR A 93 8.83 9.03 3.32
N ARG A 94 7.60 9.17 2.87
CA ARG A 94 6.61 9.98 3.55
C ARG A 94 5.36 9.15 3.81
N LEU A 95 4.92 9.10 5.06
CA LEU A 95 3.63 8.54 5.42
C LEU A 95 2.54 9.55 5.02
N LEU A 96 1.65 9.14 4.12
CA LEU A 96 0.54 9.98 3.64
C LEU A 96 -0.71 9.81 4.51
N GLY A 97 -0.93 8.61 5.05
CA GLY A 97 -2.08 8.32 5.88
C GLY A 97 -2.03 6.92 6.47
N ALA A 98 -2.87 6.66 7.43
CA ALA A 98 -3.09 5.35 8.02
C ALA A 98 -4.58 4.98 7.89
N THR A 99 -4.85 3.75 7.47
CA THR A 99 -6.20 3.27 7.19
C THR A 99 -6.73 2.29 8.25
N ALA A 100 -5.87 1.73 9.08
CA ALA A 100 -6.24 0.76 10.10
C ALA A 100 -5.74 1.17 11.48
N THR A 101 -6.56 0.96 12.47
CA THR A 101 -6.23 1.20 13.88
C THR A 101 -6.03 -0.10 14.65
N TYR A 102 -6.45 -1.24 14.12
CA TYR A 102 -6.33 -2.55 14.74
C TYR A 102 -6.13 -3.63 13.68
N GLU A 103 -5.01 -4.33 13.76
CA GLU A 103 -4.73 -5.52 12.96
C GLU A 103 -4.59 -6.73 13.88
N GLY A 104 -5.66 -7.49 14.01
CA GLY A 104 -5.61 -8.81 14.65
C GLY A 104 -5.17 -9.87 13.65
N GLY A 105 -4.09 -10.57 13.95
CA GLY A 105 -3.76 -11.80 13.21
C GLY A 105 -4.81 -12.88 13.47
N CYS A 106 -5.35 -13.48 12.43
CA CYS A 106 -6.26 -14.61 12.56
C CYS A 106 -5.83 -15.77 11.66
N MET A 107 -6.17 -16.98 12.11
CA MET A 107 -6.02 -18.18 11.30
C MET A 107 -7.37 -18.52 10.65
N LEU A 108 -7.37 -18.65 9.35
CA LEU A 108 -8.57 -19.05 8.60
C LEU A 108 -8.58 -20.57 8.44
N VAL A 109 -9.73 -21.16 8.73
CA VAL A 109 -9.99 -22.58 8.53
C VAL A 109 -11.29 -22.74 7.73
N ARG A 110 -11.44 -23.89 7.09
CA ARG A 110 -12.70 -24.17 6.38
C ARG A 110 -13.86 -24.26 7.37
N ALA A 111 -14.99 -23.67 7.06
CA ALA A 111 -16.16 -23.63 7.95
C ALA A 111 -16.62 -25.01 8.45
N LYS A 112 -16.37 -26.07 7.67
CA LYS A 112 -16.71 -27.45 8.02
C LYS A 112 -15.70 -28.11 8.96
N ASP A 113 -14.54 -27.53 9.17
CA ASP A 113 -13.49 -28.14 10.03
C ASP A 113 -13.73 -27.71 11.48
N PRO A 114 -13.78 -28.63 12.45
CA PRO A 114 -14.05 -28.32 13.85
C PRO A 114 -12.80 -27.80 14.57
N ILE A 115 -12.24 -26.71 14.05
CA ILE A 115 -11.02 -26.08 14.57
C ILE A 115 -11.42 -24.73 15.19
N PHE A 116 -11.52 -24.69 16.52
CA PHE A 116 -11.97 -23.50 17.28
C PHE A 116 -10.90 -22.94 18.21
N LYS A 117 -9.76 -23.60 18.36
CA LYS A 117 -8.65 -23.16 19.21
C LYS A 117 -7.31 -23.73 18.70
N MET A 118 -6.22 -23.11 19.10
CA MET A 118 -4.88 -23.45 18.64
C MET A 118 -4.50 -24.92 18.88
N SER A 119 -4.95 -25.52 19.99
CA SER A 119 -4.67 -26.92 20.27
C SER A 119 -5.26 -27.90 19.24
N HIS A 120 -6.31 -27.51 18.52
CA HIS A 120 -6.90 -28.34 17.44
C HIS A 120 -6.03 -28.37 16.17
N LEU A 121 -5.00 -27.54 16.10
CA LEU A 121 -4.04 -27.49 14.98
C LEU A 121 -2.91 -28.52 15.14
N LYS A 122 -2.77 -29.17 16.30
CA LYS A 122 -1.74 -30.18 16.50
C LYS A 122 -1.83 -31.28 15.44
N GLY A 123 -0.74 -31.52 14.73
CA GLY A 123 -0.66 -32.49 13.64
C GLY A 123 -1.31 -32.06 12.32
N LYS A 124 -1.79 -30.82 12.21
CA LYS A 124 -2.33 -30.27 10.96
C LYS A 124 -1.26 -29.56 10.14
N ARG A 125 -1.46 -29.53 8.83
CA ARG A 125 -0.63 -28.73 7.93
C ARG A 125 -1.14 -27.29 7.93
N ILE A 126 -0.22 -26.33 8.13
CA ILE A 126 -0.52 -24.90 8.15
C ILE A 126 0.14 -24.27 6.93
N GLY A 127 -0.66 -23.57 6.13
CA GLY A 127 -0.14 -22.75 5.03
C GLY A 127 0.30 -21.39 5.54
N LEU A 128 1.49 -20.98 5.12
CA LEU A 128 2.03 -19.64 5.38
C LEU A 128 2.32 -18.97 4.05
N SER A 129 2.10 -17.65 3.99
CA SER A 129 2.61 -16.87 2.87
C SER A 129 4.13 -16.71 3.01
N LYS A 130 4.83 -16.79 1.87
CA LYS A 130 6.25 -16.43 1.79
C LYS A 130 6.43 -14.95 1.71
#